data_9d1675ee5278f53c3aa4197972b8213f
#
_entry.id   9d1675ee5278f53c3aa4197972b8213f
#
_cell.length_a   1.000
_cell.length_b   1.000
_cell.length_c   1.000
_cell.angle_alpha   90.00
_cell.angle_beta   90.00
_cell.angle_gamma   90.00
#
_symmetry.space_group_name_H-M   'P 1'
#
loop_
_entity.id
_entity.type
_entity.pdbx_description
1 polymer ?
#
loop_
_entity_poly.entity_id
_entity_poly.type
_entity_poly.pdbx_seq_one_letter_code
_entity_poly.pdbx_strand_id
1 'polypeptide(L)'
;MEVAGFVLLVACAGLFISEAINDGLIALNRLRSASALPILGYTAVTLISITLMLEHADDQLSALRELKWVLYFFAFAYFFERYFNSAWGRYLPVFAAVIAVVGAFSIGQFLFGVEYPRPESVLERWGDYFRVTGLFNVPQSFAGNLGMAVFFLLGIILGQHREAVSVPIGSPWQYLVTLALGAAGLVLSLTRAAWVASAVVGVLALGRVKKTWGFLLLLCLMGFAALGNGSQTVFGDRFSSEIDLNQQSIAHREALWEANWEIVKAHPWLGIGPWQNVKQLPVYYEQNQSITSSYIGHAHNNVLQVLASQGAFAAVFYLWFCAYFLWAAYSISKSESVDYLVRGLALGSLYSQLYFHLLGLVDSPFFDQEVKNMIVFIWALTFALYQRQARQLVDHDQTAR
;
A
#
# COMPACT_ATOMS: atom_id res chain seq x y z
N MET A 1 13.70 -8.82 -2.23
CA MET A 1 12.85 -8.46 -1.08
C MET A 1 12.39 -9.66 -0.26
N GLU A 2 12.06 -10.80 -0.85
CA GLU A 2 11.61 -11.99 -0.10
C GLU A 2 12.67 -12.51 0.88
N VAL A 3 13.94 -12.55 0.49
CA VAL A 3 15.04 -13.03 1.36
C VAL A 3 15.21 -12.11 2.59
N ALA A 4 15.17 -10.79 2.39
CA ALA A 4 15.29 -9.82 3.50
C ALA A 4 14.07 -9.90 4.45
N GLY A 5 12.86 -10.07 3.90
CA GLY A 5 11.65 -10.29 4.69
C GLY A 5 11.69 -11.61 5.48
N PHE A 6 12.22 -12.68 4.87
CA PHE A 6 12.39 -13.96 5.53
C PHE A 6 13.43 -13.90 6.66
N VAL A 7 14.58 -13.28 6.41
CA VAL A 7 15.62 -13.09 7.43
C VAL A 7 15.08 -12.28 8.62
N LEU A 8 14.35 -11.20 8.34
CA LEU A 8 13.73 -10.39 9.38
C LEU A 8 12.65 -11.18 10.14
N LEU A 9 11.85 -11.98 9.44
CA LEU A 9 10.85 -12.86 10.08
C LEU A 9 11.51 -13.86 11.03
N VAL A 10 12.59 -14.52 10.58
CA VAL A 10 13.34 -15.49 11.41
C VAL A 10 13.97 -14.80 12.61
N ALA A 11 14.56 -13.61 12.41
CA ALA A 11 15.13 -12.83 13.51
C ALA A 11 14.05 -12.40 14.52
N CYS A 12 12.90 -11.89 14.06
CA CYS A 12 11.80 -11.49 14.92
C CYS A 12 11.16 -12.70 15.62
N ALA A 13 11.01 -13.83 14.94
CA ALA A 13 10.53 -15.07 15.54
C ALA A 13 11.50 -15.59 16.62
N GLY A 14 12.80 -15.55 16.35
CA GLY A 14 13.82 -15.92 17.34
C GLY A 14 13.79 -15.04 18.59
N LEU A 15 13.68 -13.71 18.40
CA LEU A 15 13.55 -12.76 19.49
C LEU A 15 12.24 -12.95 20.27
N PHE A 16 11.13 -13.17 19.57
CA PHE A 16 9.83 -13.44 20.19
C PHE A 16 9.85 -14.72 21.02
N ILE A 17 10.43 -15.81 20.50
CA ILE A 17 10.58 -17.08 21.21
C ILE A 17 11.45 -16.89 22.46
N SER A 18 12.59 -16.17 22.32
CA SER A 18 13.48 -15.88 23.44
C SER A 18 12.77 -15.07 24.54
N GLU A 19 11.98 -14.08 24.17
CA GLU A 19 11.22 -13.25 25.11
C GLU A 19 10.05 -14.02 25.74
N ALA A 20 9.35 -14.84 24.94
CA ALA A 20 8.27 -15.71 25.43
C ALA A 20 8.78 -16.76 26.45
N ILE A 21 9.99 -17.23 26.28
CA ILE A 21 10.65 -18.13 27.22
C ILE A 21 11.00 -17.38 28.53
N ASN A 22 11.46 -16.13 28.43
CA ASN A 22 11.93 -15.35 29.57
C ASN A 22 10.80 -14.65 30.34
N ASP A 23 9.82 -14.05 29.63
CA ASP A 23 8.75 -13.22 30.20
C ASP A 23 7.36 -13.90 30.20
N GLY A 24 7.27 -15.13 29.70
CA GLY A 24 6.05 -15.95 29.72
C GLY A 24 4.87 -15.35 28.97
N LEU A 25 3.67 -15.47 29.51
CA LEU A 25 2.39 -15.07 28.89
C LEU A 25 2.25 -13.57 28.59
N ILE A 26 3.16 -12.71 29.05
CA ILE A 26 3.09 -11.25 28.87
C ILE A 26 3.20 -10.87 27.38
N ALA A 27 4.10 -11.52 26.63
CA ALA A 27 4.25 -11.29 25.22
C ALA A 27 2.99 -11.66 24.42
N LEU A 28 2.34 -12.77 24.77
CA LEU A 28 1.08 -13.22 24.14
C LEU A 28 -0.10 -12.30 24.46
N ASN A 29 -0.16 -11.73 25.67
CA ASN A 29 -1.22 -10.77 26.02
C ASN A 29 -1.12 -9.47 25.22
N ARG A 30 0.06 -9.06 24.78
CA ARG A 30 0.26 -7.90 23.92
C ARG A 30 -0.35 -8.14 22.52
N LEU A 31 -0.27 -9.36 21.97
CA LEU A 31 -0.89 -9.74 20.70
C LEU A 31 -2.42 -9.92 20.79
N ARG A 32 -2.95 -10.11 22.03
CA ARG A 32 -4.41 -10.25 22.29
C ARG A 32 -5.15 -8.92 22.35
N SER A 33 -4.52 -7.81 21.97
CA SER A 33 -5.22 -6.52 21.96
C SER A 33 -6.43 -6.56 21.00
N ALA A 34 -7.53 -5.93 21.38
CA ALA A 34 -8.74 -5.83 20.56
C ALA A 34 -8.48 -5.28 19.15
N SER A 35 -7.36 -4.58 18.98
CA SER A 35 -6.89 -4.02 17.72
C SER A 35 -6.36 -5.06 16.73
N ALA A 36 -5.94 -6.24 17.18
CA ALA A 36 -5.54 -7.34 16.28
C ALA A 36 -6.74 -8.18 15.80
N LEU A 37 -7.90 -8.05 16.46
CA LEU A 37 -9.09 -8.86 16.19
C LEU A 37 -9.51 -8.86 14.72
N PRO A 38 -9.57 -7.72 13.99
CA PRO A 38 -9.99 -7.76 12.59
C PRO A 38 -9.01 -8.51 11.68
N ILE A 39 -7.70 -8.46 11.94
CA ILE A 39 -6.70 -9.24 11.19
C ILE A 39 -6.87 -10.73 11.48
N LEU A 40 -7.05 -11.10 12.75
CA LEU A 40 -7.25 -12.49 13.15
C LEU A 40 -8.58 -13.03 12.59
N GLY A 41 -9.64 -12.23 12.60
CA GLY A 41 -10.93 -12.56 11.99
C GLY A 41 -10.81 -12.79 10.48
N TYR A 42 -10.15 -11.89 9.76
CA TYR A 42 -9.85 -12.07 8.33
C TYR A 42 -9.08 -13.37 8.08
N THR A 43 -8.05 -13.62 8.88
CA THR A 43 -7.22 -14.83 8.78
C THR A 43 -8.04 -16.09 9.01
N ALA A 44 -8.87 -16.12 10.06
CA ALA A 44 -9.72 -17.26 10.39
C ALA A 44 -10.73 -17.55 9.28
N VAL A 45 -11.42 -16.53 8.77
CA VAL A 45 -12.37 -16.69 7.64
C VAL A 45 -11.66 -17.17 6.39
N THR A 46 -10.47 -16.62 6.09
CA THR A 46 -9.67 -17.06 4.93
C THR A 46 -9.24 -18.52 5.07
N LEU A 47 -8.82 -18.97 6.26
CA LEU A 47 -8.51 -20.37 6.52
C LEU A 47 -9.73 -21.28 6.34
N ILE A 48 -10.90 -20.86 6.81
CA ILE A 48 -12.17 -21.57 6.60
C ILE A 48 -12.47 -21.65 5.09
N SER A 49 -12.34 -20.55 4.36
CA SER A 49 -12.53 -20.53 2.91
C SER A 49 -11.56 -21.50 2.19
N ILE A 50 -10.27 -21.50 2.57
CA ILE A 50 -9.28 -22.42 1.99
C ILE A 50 -9.69 -23.88 2.24
N THR A 51 -10.08 -24.23 3.45
CA THR A 51 -10.39 -25.62 3.83
C THR A 51 -11.68 -26.13 3.24
N LEU A 52 -12.70 -25.26 3.05
CA LEU A 52 -14.01 -25.67 2.57
C LEU A 52 -14.18 -25.51 1.05
N MET A 53 -13.46 -24.60 0.41
CA MET A 53 -13.64 -24.27 -1.00
C MET A 53 -12.55 -24.84 -1.92
N LEU A 54 -11.41 -25.28 -1.38
CA LEU A 54 -10.31 -25.82 -2.16
C LEU A 54 -10.16 -27.31 -1.94
N GLU A 55 -10.35 -28.09 -3.01
CA GLU A 55 -10.27 -29.56 -2.96
C GLU A 55 -8.83 -30.06 -3.12
N HIS A 56 -8.00 -29.34 -3.87
CA HIS A 56 -6.64 -29.77 -4.19
C HIS A 56 -5.62 -29.21 -3.20
N ALA A 57 -4.73 -30.08 -2.70
CA ALA A 57 -3.69 -29.71 -1.73
C ALA A 57 -2.73 -28.62 -2.24
N ASP A 58 -2.41 -28.62 -3.54
CA ASP A 58 -1.54 -27.60 -4.14
C ASP A 58 -2.18 -26.22 -4.13
N ASP A 59 -3.49 -26.15 -4.38
CA ASP A 59 -4.25 -24.90 -4.31
C ASP A 59 -4.37 -24.41 -2.87
N GLN A 60 -4.61 -25.31 -1.90
CA GLN A 60 -4.62 -25.00 -0.49
C GLN A 60 -3.26 -24.45 -0.01
N LEU A 61 -2.17 -25.10 -0.39
CA LEU A 61 -0.81 -24.66 -0.04
C LEU A 61 -0.47 -23.30 -0.67
N SER A 62 -0.85 -23.10 -1.93
CA SER A 62 -0.68 -21.81 -2.60
C SER A 62 -1.47 -20.70 -1.91
N ALA A 63 -2.73 -20.96 -1.55
CA ALA A 63 -3.58 -20.03 -0.84
C ALA A 63 -3.07 -19.72 0.59
N LEU A 64 -2.54 -20.72 1.31
CA LEU A 64 -1.91 -20.52 2.62
C LEU A 64 -0.69 -19.61 2.55
N ARG A 65 0.10 -19.69 1.47
CA ARG A 65 1.24 -18.79 1.26
C ARG A 65 0.82 -17.32 1.16
N GLU A 66 -0.40 -17.04 0.74
CA GLU A 66 -0.94 -15.68 0.70
C GLU A 66 -1.16 -15.08 2.10
N LEU A 67 -1.28 -15.90 3.14
CA LEU A 67 -1.42 -15.45 4.54
C LEU A 67 -0.08 -15.10 5.21
N LYS A 68 1.07 -15.29 4.54
CA LYS A 68 2.39 -14.96 5.11
C LYS A 68 2.51 -13.50 5.58
N TRP A 69 1.73 -12.57 4.98
CA TRP A 69 1.69 -11.17 5.39
C TRP A 69 1.22 -10.98 6.84
N VAL A 70 0.38 -11.88 7.36
CA VAL A 70 -0.07 -11.85 8.75
C VAL A 70 1.10 -12.08 9.71
N LEU A 71 1.98 -13.03 9.36
CA LEU A 71 3.21 -13.28 10.11
C LEU A 71 4.15 -12.07 10.04
N TYR A 72 4.29 -11.45 8.87
CA TYR A 72 5.07 -10.21 8.71
C TYR A 72 4.49 -9.07 9.53
N PHE A 73 3.16 -8.91 9.54
CA PHE A 73 2.50 -7.90 10.36
C PHE A 73 2.87 -8.03 11.85
N PHE A 74 2.70 -9.21 12.43
CA PHE A 74 3.00 -9.43 13.86
C PHE A 74 4.50 -9.33 14.14
N ALA A 75 5.36 -9.80 13.23
CA ALA A 75 6.81 -9.67 13.37
C ALA A 75 7.25 -8.19 13.35
N PHE A 76 6.77 -7.40 12.41
CA PHE A 76 7.05 -5.96 12.36
C PHE A 76 6.44 -5.22 13.55
N ALA A 77 5.20 -5.52 13.93
CA ALA A 77 4.55 -4.89 15.07
C ALA A 77 5.34 -5.14 16.37
N TYR A 78 5.76 -6.40 16.61
CA TYR A 78 6.63 -6.76 17.73
C TYR A 78 7.96 -5.99 17.68
N PHE A 79 8.61 -5.96 16.52
CA PHE A 79 9.87 -5.25 16.35
C PHE A 79 9.73 -3.75 16.66
N PHE A 80 8.71 -3.09 16.12
CA PHE A 80 8.46 -1.67 16.39
C PHE A 80 8.11 -1.44 17.87
N GLU A 81 7.29 -2.27 18.45
CA GLU A 81 6.90 -2.12 19.85
C GLU A 81 8.10 -2.26 20.80
N ARG A 82 9.01 -3.16 20.50
CA ARG A 82 10.19 -3.46 21.33
C ARG A 82 11.32 -2.48 21.15
N TYR A 83 11.62 -2.10 19.91
CA TYR A 83 12.83 -1.36 19.56
C TYR A 83 12.60 0.08 19.16
N PHE A 84 11.35 0.50 18.93
CA PHE A 84 11.07 1.88 18.56
C PHE A 84 11.40 2.85 19.69
N ASN A 85 12.22 3.86 19.38
CA ASN A 85 12.58 4.95 20.28
C ASN A 85 12.81 6.24 19.49
N SER A 86 13.03 7.35 20.20
CA SER A 86 13.26 8.68 19.58
C SER A 86 14.47 8.72 18.63
N ALA A 87 15.44 7.82 18.81
CA ALA A 87 16.61 7.75 17.95
C ALA A 87 16.31 7.26 16.53
N TRP A 88 15.12 6.72 16.27
CA TRP A 88 14.71 6.30 14.93
C TRP A 88 14.66 7.44 13.93
N GLY A 89 14.50 8.68 14.39
CA GLY A 89 14.62 9.86 13.53
C GLY A 89 15.92 9.90 12.72
N ARG A 90 17.01 9.31 13.23
CA ARG A 90 18.31 9.21 12.52
C ARG A 90 18.26 8.39 11.24
N TYR A 91 17.29 7.49 11.08
CA TYR A 91 17.12 6.65 9.88
C TYR A 91 16.32 7.33 8.78
N LEU A 92 15.66 8.46 9.07
CA LEU A 92 14.88 9.18 8.06
C LEU A 92 15.72 9.68 6.87
N PRO A 93 16.96 10.17 7.05
CA PRO A 93 17.83 10.52 5.91
C PRO A 93 18.16 9.32 5.03
N VAL A 94 18.34 8.13 5.61
CA VAL A 94 18.57 6.89 4.84
C VAL A 94 17.33 6.53 4.04
N PHE A 95 16.16 6.59 4.64
CA PHE A 95 14.89 6.35 3.96
C PHE A 95 14.67 7.36 2.81
N ALA A 96 14.94 8.64 3.06
CA ALA A 96 14.88 9.67 2.04
C ALA A 96 15.89 9.41 0.90
N ALA A 97 17.12 9.02 1.23
CA ALA A 97 18.15 8.69 0.24
C ALA A 97 17.70 7.51 -0.66
N VAL A 98 17.08 6.48 -0.10
CA VAL A 98 16.53 5.37 -0.89
C VAL A 98 15.47 5.86 -1.89
N ILE A 99 14.54 6.71 -1.46
CA ILE A 99 13.52 7.30 -2.35
C ILE A 99 14.20 8.12 -3.46
N ALA A 100 15.20 8.93 -3.11
CA ALA A 100 15.91 9.76 -4.07
C ALA A 100 16.67 8.92 -5.12
N VAL A 101 17.36 7.86 -4.69
CA VAL A 101 18.08 6.94 -5.57
C VAL A 101 17.11 6.21 -6.51
N VAL A 102 16.00 5.69 -5.97
CA VAL A 102 14.97 5.01 -6.77
C VAL A 102 14.32 5.98 -7.76
N GLY A 103 14.04 7.22 -7.34
CA GLY A 103 13.52 8.26 -8.22
C GLY A 103 14.51 8.66 -9.32
N ALA A 104 15.79 8.85 -9.00
CA ALA A 104 16.83 9.13 -9.99
C ALA A 104 17.04 7.96 -10.96
N PHE A 105 17.05 6.72 -10.46
CA PHE A 105 17.12 5.52 -11.28
C PHE A 105 15.94 5.44 -12.27
N SER A 106 14.73 5.82 -11.83
CA SER A 106 13.56 5.83 -12.69
C SER A 106 13.66 6.82 -13.86
N ILE A 107 14.32 7.97 -13.65
CA ILE A 107 14.61 8.92 -14.73
C ILE A 107 15.59 8.31 -15.73
N GLY A 108 16.66 7.65 -15.26
CA GLY A 108 17.58 6.93 -16.12
C GLY A 108 16.90 5.80 -16.90
N GLN A 109 16.00 5.08 -16.27
CA GLN A 109 15.21 4.02 -16.90
C GLN A 109 14.30 4.59 -18.00
N PHE A 110 13.64 5.71 -17.74
CA PHE A 110 12.78 6.39 -18.72
C PHE A 110 13.56 6.86 -19.96
N LEU A 111 14.73 7.44 -19.78
CA LEU A 111 15.52 8.02 -20.85
C LEU A 111 16.35 6.99 -21.64
N PHE A 112 16.88 5.99 -20.97
CA PHE A 112 17.90 5.09 -21.53
C PHE A 112 17.46 3.62 -21.59
N GLY A 113 16.29 3.26 -21.06
CA GLY A 113 15.80 1.88 -21.06
C GLY A 113 16.65 0.92 -20.23
N VAL A 114 17.16 1.37 -19.08
CA VAL A 114 18.01 0.52 -18.23
C VAL A 114 17.18 -0.60 -17.60
N GLU A 115 17.43 -1.83 -17.97
CA GLU A 115 16.66 -3.02 -17.53
C GLU A 115 17.13 -3.63 -16.20
N TYR A 116 18.23 -3.13 -15.64
CA TYR A 116 18.73 -3.62 -14.35
C TYR A 116 17.76 -3.27 -13.20
N PRO A 117 17.56 -4.15 -12.20
CA PRO A 117 18.29 -5.38 -11.91
C PRO A 117 17.63 -6.66 -12.47
N ARG A 118 16.59 -6.57 -13.26
CA ARG A 118 15.83 -7.71 -13.77
C ARG A 118 15.76 -7.64 -15.30
N PRO A 119 16.77 -8.20 -16.00
CA PRO A 119 16.85 -8.16 -17.47
C PRO A 119 15.70 -8.91 -18.18
N GLU A 120 14.92 -9.70 -17.44
CA GLU A 120 13.74 -10.41 -17.96
C GLU A 120 12.48 -9.54 -18.04
N SER A 121 12.47 -8.38 -17.37
CA SER A 121 11.37 -7.43 -17.49
C SER A 121 11.57 -6.58 -18.73
N VAL A 122 10.88 -6.94 -19.82
CA VAL A 122 10.85 -6.12 -21.04
C VAL A 122 10.19 -4.79 -20.71
N LEU A 123 11.00 -3.72 -20.74
CA LEU A 123 10.46 -2.38 -20.57
C LEU A 123 9.60 -2.02 -21.78
N GLU A 124 8.36 -1.68 -21.54
CA GLU A 124 7.44 -1.22 -22.57
C GLU A 124 7.96 0.09 -23.17
N ARG A 125 8.25 0.08 -24.50
CA ARG A 125 8.76 1.26 -25.22
C ARG A 125 7.61 2.13 -25.69
N TRP A 126 7.72 3.44 -25.43
CA TRP A 126 6.75 4.46 -25.81
C TRP A 126 7.46 5.56 -26.62
N GLY A 127 7.44 5.44 -27.93
CA GLY A 127 8.22 6.32 -28.80
C GLY A 127 9.72 6.17 -28.55
N ASP A 128 10.38 7.26 -28.14
CA ASP A 128 11.80 7.29 -27.80
C ASP A 128 12.09 7.01 -26.31
N TYR A 129 11.07 6.77 -25.50
CA TYR A 129 11.16 6.59 -24.05
C TYR A 129 10.67 5.22 -23.61
N PHE A 130 10.93 4.89 -22.33
CA PHE A 130 10.58 3.62 -21.75
C PHE A 130 9.65 3.82 -20.55
N ARG A 131 8.66 2.93 -20.41
CA ARG A 131 7.80 2.92 -19.23
C ARG A 131 8.54 2.39 -18.04
N VAL A 132 8.57 3.15 -16.93
CA VAL A 132 9.40 2.86 -15.77
C VAL A 132 8.75 1.79 -14.89
N THR A 133 9.56 0.81 -14.50
CA THR A 133 9.22 -0.23 -13.52
C THR A 133 10.03 -0.12 -12.22
N GLY A 134 11.03 0.77 -12.18
CA GLY A 134 11.96 0.89 -11.07
C GLY A 134 12.71 -0.42 -10.83
N LEU A 135 12.67 -0.91 -9.59
CA LEU A 135 13.27 -2.17 -9.18
C LEU A 135 12.26 -3.34 -9.19
N PHE A 136 11.10 -3.16 -9.81
CA PHE A 136 9.98 -4.12 -9.86
C PHE A 136 9.78 -4.66 -11.27
N ASN A 137 8.94 -5.71 -11.40
CA ASN A 137 8.64 -6.29 -12.70
C ASN A 137 7.63 -5.49 -13.50
N VAL A 138 6.72 -4.79 -12.80
CA VAL A 138 5.63 -4.06 -13.43
C VAL A 138 5.52 -2.64 -12.89
N PRO A 139 5.10 -1.67 -13.74
CA PRO A 139 4.98 -0.27 -13.36
C PRO A 139 4.02 -0.02 -12.20
N GLN A 140 2.97 -0.85 -12.07
CA GLN A 140 1.97 -0.74 -11.00
C GLN A 140 2.58 -1.04 -9.63
N SER A 141 3.38 -2.11 -9.50
CA SER A 141 4.09 -2.45 -8.27
C SER A 141 5.10 -1.36 -7.88
N PHE A 142 5.81 -0.81 -8.88
CA PHE A 142 6.71 0.32 -8.67
C PHE A 142 5.96 1.55 -8.15
N ALA A 143 4.92 1.97 -8.85
CA ALA A 143 4.13 3.13 -8.48
C ALA A 143 3.45 2.96 -7.11
N GLY A 144 2.95 1.76 -6.81
CA GLY A 144 2.35 1.43 -5.50
C GLY A 144 3.33 1.62 -4.35
N ASN A 145 4.53 1.05 -4.46
CA ASN A 145 5.56 1.14 -3.43
C ASN A 145 6.15 2.55 -3.32
N LEU A 146 6.53 3.16 -4.45
CA LEU A 146 7.12 4.50 -4.44
C LEU A 146 6.14 5.55 -3.94
N GLY A 147 4.86 5.46 -4.34
CA GLY A 147 3.83 6.39 -3.88
C GLY A 147 3.62 6.32 -2.37
N MET A 148 3.50 5.12 -1.80
CA MET A 148 3.42 4.95 -0.35
C MET A 148 4.65 5.55 0.35
N ALA A 149 5.86 5.31 -0.17
CA ALA A 149 7.10 5.83 0.42
C ALA A 149 7.17 7.36 0.35
N VAL A 150 6.82 7.96 -0.78
CA VAL A 150 6.79 9.44 -0.98
C VAL A 150 5.79 10.09 -0.03
N PHE A 151 4.57 9.55 0.07
CA PHE A 151 3.54 10.11 0.94
C PHE A 151 3.81 9.84 2.42
N PHE A 152 4.51 8.75 2.75
CA PHE A 152 5.02 8.51 4.10
C PHE A 152 6.02 9.60 4.50
N LEU A 153 7.02 9.85 3.66
CA LEU A 153 8.02 10.91 3.90
C LEU A 153 7.36 12.30 3.98
N LEU A 154 6.45 12.61 3.06
CA LEU A 154 5.72 13.89 3.06
C LEU A 154 4.95 14.09 4.37
N GLY A 155 4.25 13.07 4.85
CA GLY A 155 3.52 13.14 6.11
C GLY A 155 4.43 13.36 7.31
N ILE A 156 5.62 12.71 7.35
CA ILE A 156 6.61 12.95 8.40
C ILE A 156 7.06 14.40 8.41
N ILE A 157 7.41 14.95 7.25
CA ILE A 157 7.86 16.36 7.11
C ILE A 157 6.76 17.32 7.59
N LEU A 158 5.52 17.11 7.15
CA LEU A 158 4.39 17.98 7.50
C LEU A 158 3.96 17.84 8.97
N GLY A 159 4.15 16.67 9.58
CA GLY A 159 3.88 16.44 10.99
C GLY A 159 4.87 17.18 11.92
N GLN A 160 6.10 17.38 11.45
CA GLN A 160 7.14 18.07 12.19
C GLN A 160 7.07 19.59 12.07
N HIS A 161 6.52 20.12 10.99
CA HIS A 161 6.57 21.56 10.66
C HIS A 161 5.72 22.46 11.58
N ARG A 162 4.93 21.91 12.49
CA ARG A 162 4.06 22.70 13.39
C ARG A 162 4.75 23.25 14.63
N GLU A 163 5.91 22.74 14.97
CA GLU A 163 6.68 23.20 16.12
C GLU A 163 8.07 23.64 15.63
N ALA A 164 8.50 24.83 16.02
CA ALA A 164 9.78 25.44 15.65
C ALA A 164 11.02 24.67 16.22
N VAL A 165 10.91 23.38 16.45
CA VAL A 165 11.96 22.52 16.93
C VAL A 165 12.74 22.02 15.72
N SER A 166 13.97 22.48 15.60
CA SER A 166 14.94 21.97 14.63
C SER A 166 15.23 20.51 14.89
N VAL A 167 14.48 19.62 14.21
CA VAL A 167 14.86 18.21 14.20
C VAL A 167 16.16 18.08 13.40
N PRO A 168 17.18 17.35 13.89
CA PRO A 168 18.43 17.12 13.17
C PRO A 168 18.21 16.08 12.05
N ILE A 169 17.20 16.29 11.23
CA ILE A 169 16.86 15.44 10.12
C ILE A 169 17.27 16.17 8.86
N GLY A 170 18.52 16.10 8.48
CA GLY A 170 19.01 16.59 7.20
C GLY A 170 18.65 18.05 6.84
N SER A 171 19.17 18.56 5.75
CA SER A 171 18.78 19.86 5.21
C SER A 171 17.35 19.78 4.62
N PRO A 172 16.47 20.77 4.84
CA PRO A 172 15.14 20.83 4.20
C PRO A 172 15.22 20.66 2.67
N TRP A 173 16.30 21.11 2.07
CA TRP A 173 16.56 20.98 0.65
C TRP A 173 16.71 19.52 0.21
N GLN A 174 17.33 18.67 1.02
CA GLN A 174 17.48 17.23 0.72
C GLN A 174 16.10 16.55 0.60
N TYR A 175 15.17 16.89 1.47
CA TYR A 175 13.79 16.34 1.41
C TYR A 175 13.00 16.86 0.22
N LEU A 176 13.18 18.14 -0.15
CA LEU A 176 12.55 18.69 -1.35
C LEU A 176 13.05 17.96 -2.60
N VAL A 177 14.36 17.76 -2.73
CA VAL A 177 14.96 17.01 -3.85
C VAL A 177 14.45 15.56 -3.86
N THR A 178 14.40 14.92 -2.70
CA THR A 178 13.87 13.55 -2.57
C THR A 178 12.42 13.46 -3.03
N LEU A 179 11.56 14.36 -2.56
CA LEU A 179 10.15 14.39 -2.95
C LEU A 179 9.99 14.69 -4.44
N ALA A 180 10.80 15.59 -5.01
CA ALA A 180 10.77 15.89 -6.43
C ALA A 180 11.19 14.69 -7.29
N LEU A 181 12.26 13.98 -6.91
CA LEU A 181 12.71 12.76 -7.60
C LEU A 181 11.69 11.63 -7.46
N GLY A 182 11.12 11.44 -6.27
CA GLY A 182 10.05 10.46 -6.05
C GLY A 182 8.79 10.77 -6.85
N ALA A 183 8.37 12.04 -6.90
CA ALA A 183 7.25 12.48 -7.72
C ALA A 183 7.51 12.28 -9.21
N ALA A 184 8.74 12.58 -9.68
CA ALA A 184 9.14 12.30 -11.06
C ALA A 184 9.02 10.80 -11.38
N GLY A 185 9.51 9.91 -10.51
CA GLY A 185 9.38 8.47 -10.69
C GLY A 185 7.91 8.02 -10.79
N LEU A 186 7.02 8.58 -9.95
CA LEU A 186 5.58 8.29 -10.02
C LEU A 186 4.97 8.73 -11.35
N VAL A 187 5.31 9.92 -11.84
CA VAL A 187 4.83 10.41 -13.12
C VAL A 187 5.33 9.53 -14.26
N LEU A 188 6.62 9.18 -14.26
CA LEU A 188 7.28 8.40 -15.31
C LEU A 188 6.86 6.92 -15.31
N SER A 189 6.24 6.41 -14.25
CA SER A 189 5.62 5.07 -14.24
C SER A 189 4.48 4.93 -15.24
N LEU A 190 3.94 6.06 -15.72
CA LEU A 190 2.77 6.14 -16.60
C LEU A 190 1.56 5.35 -16.06
N THR A 191 1.45 5.23 -14.74
CA THR A 191 0.36 4.53 -14.05
C THR A 191 -0.72 5.54 -13.63
N ARG A 192 -1.79 5.65 -14.40
CA ARG A 192 -2.87 6.65 -14.18
C ARG A 192 -3.51 6.56 -12.81
N ALA A 193 -3.80 5.34 -12.34
CA ALA A 193 -4.35 5.13 -11.00
C ALA A 193 -3.45 5.76 -9.91
N ALA A 194 -2.12 5.62 -10.06
CA ALA A 194 -1.15 6.23 -9.16
C ALA A 194 -1.14 7.76 -9.27
N TRP A 195 -1.33 8.33 -10.47
CA TRP A 195 -1.43 9.78 -10.64
C TRP A 195 -2.66 10.36 -9.94
N VAL A 196 -3.84 9.72 -10.13
CA VAL A 196 -5.07 10.14 -9.47
C VAL A 196 -4.96 10.02 -7.95
N ALA A 197 -4.47 8.89 -7.45
CA ALA A 197 -4.25 8.69 -6.01
C ALA A 197 -3.27 9.73 -5.45
N SER A 198 -2.16 10.02 -6.17
CA SER A 198 -1.17 11.05 -5.79
C SER A 198 -1.77 12.45 -5.78
N ALA A 199 -2.62 12.78 -6.75
CA ALA A 199 -3.31 14.06 -6.82
C ALA A 199 -4.22 14.28 -5.61
N VAL A 200 -5.06 13.29 -5.29
CA VAL A 200 -5.99 13.38 -4.16
C VAL A 200 -5.24 13.52 -2.83
N VAL A 201 -4.25 12.63 -2.58
CA VAL A 201 -3.49 12.68 -1.33
C VAL A 201 -2.64 13.94 -1.24
N GLY A 202 -2.05 14.38 -2.36
CA GLY A 202 -1.29 15.64 -2.44
C GLY A 202 -2.14 16.87 -2.10
N VAL A 203 -3.35 16.94 -2.64
CA VAL A 203 -4.31 18.02 -2.31
C VAL A 203 -4.65 18.01 -0.82
N LEU A 204 -4.92 16.84 -0.24
CA LEU A 204 -5.22 16.69 1.19
C LEU A 204 -4.01 17.09 2.06
N ALA A 205 -2.81 16.66 1.68
CA ALA A 205 -1.58 16.94 2.41
C ALA A 205 -1.23 18.43 2.39
N LEU A 206 -1.24 19.07 1.22
CA LEU A 206 -0.94 20.49 1.07
C LEU A 206 -2.04 21.38 1.63
N GLY A 207 -3.31 20.97 1.50
CA GLY A 207 -4.44 21.66 2.08
C GLY A 207 -4.42 21.72 3.60
N ARG A 208 -3.75 20.76 4.26
CA ARG A 208 -3.51 20.76 5.71
C ARG A 208 -2.54 21.87 6.13
N VAL A 209 -1.57 22.23 5.29
CA VAL A 209 -0.61 23.31 5.54
C VAL A 209 -1.30 24.66 5.33
N LYS A 210 -1.89 24.84 4.17
CA LYS A 210 -2.66 26.03 3.81
C LYS A 210 -3.67 25.64 2.72
N LYS A 211 -4.95 25.93 2.94
CA LYS A 211 -6.04 25.59 1.99
C LYS A 211 -5.76 26.08 0.57
N THR A 212 -5.11 27.25 0.43
CA THR A 212 -4.73 27.80 -0.87
C THR A 212 -3.72 26.92 -1.63
N TRP A 213 -2.78 26.22 -0.95
CA TRP A 213 -1.84 25.33 -1.61
C TRP A 213 -2.51 24.09 -2.20
N GLY A 214 -3.45 23.49 -1.44
CA GLY A 214 -4.27 22.38 -1.95
C GLY A 214 -5.11 22.81 -3.15
N PHE A 215 -5.71 24.00 -3.11
CA PHE A 215 -6.49 24.55 -4.22
C PHE A 215 -5.62 24.85 -5.45
N LEU A 216 -4.42 25.43 -5.28
CA LEU A 216 -3.48 25.67 -6.37
C LEU A 216 -3.01 24.37 -7.01
N LEU A 217 -2.70 23.33 -6.21
CA LEU A 217 -2.37 22.03 -6.76
C LEU A 217 -3.51 21.45 -7.57
N LEU A 218 -4.73 21.53 -7.07
CA LEU A 218 -5.93 21.07 -7.80
C LEU A 218 -6.07 21.81 -9.14
N LEU A 219 -5.90 23.13 -9.18
CA LEU A 219 -5.93 23.92 -10.42
C LEU A 219 -4.80 23.52 -11.39
N CYS A 220 -3.58 23.29 -10.88
CA CYS A 220 -2.46 22.81 -11.70
C CYS A 220 -2.75 21.44 -12.31
N LEU A 221 -3.35 20.51 -11.55
CA LEU A 221 -3.71 19.18 -12.03
C LEU A 221 -4.83 19.25 -13.09
N MET A 222 -5.84 20.09 -12.87
CA MET A 222 -6.89 20.34 -13.87
C MET A 222 -6.32 20.97 -15.15
N GLY A 223 -5.42 21.96 -15.03
CA GLY A 223 -4.73 22.58 -16.15
C GLY A 223 -3.87 21.57 -16.91
N PHE A 224 -3.13 20.72 -16.22
CA PHE A 224 -2.34 19.66 -16.83
C PHE A 224 -3.21 18.66 -17.59
N ALA A 225 -4.33 18.23 -17.01
CA ALA A 225 -5.29 17.34 -17.67
C ALA A 225 -5.92 17.99 -18.91
N ALA A 226 -6.24 19.29 -18.85
CA ALA A 226 -6.81 20.02 -19.97
C ALA A 226 -5.80 20.22 -21.14
N LEU A 227 -4.53 20.52 -20.81
CA LEU A 227 -3.47 20.70 -21.80
C LEU A 227 -2.98 19.38 -22.40
N GLY A 228 -3.03 18.29 -21.61
CA GLY A 228 -2.63 16.94 -22.07
C GLY A 228 -3.53 16.37 -23.17
N ASN A 229 -4.77 16.81 -23.26
CA ASN A 229 -5.76 16.32 -24.22
C ASN A 229 -5.54 16.76 -25.70
N GLY A 230 -4.42 17.36 -26.05
CA GLY A 230 -4.16 17.83 -27.41
C GLY A 230 -2.69 17.88 -27.79
N SER A 231 -1.77 17.47 -26.95
CA SER A 231 -0.35 17.56 -27.22
C SER A 231 0.20 16.25 -27.80
N GLN A 232 0.95 16.33 -28.91
CA GLN A 232 1.76 15.23 -29.46
C GLN A 232 3.00 14.98 -28.58
N THR A 233 2.77 14.68 -27.30
CA THR A 233 3.82 14.33 -26.33
C THR A 233 3.54 12.95 -25.79
N VAL A 234 4.56 12.23 -25.28
CA VAL A 234 4.41 10.91 -24.65
C VAL A 234 3.30 10.90 -23.59
N PHE A 235 3.11 12.02 -22.90
CA PHE A 235 2.02 12.21 -21.94
C PHE A 235 0.68 12.48 -22.64
N GLY A 236 0.66 13.28 -23.70
CA GLY A 236 -0.53 13.53 -24.51
C GLY A 236 -0.95 12.28 -25.27
N ASP A 237 -0.01 11.55 -25.85
CA ASP A 237 -0.27 10.25 -26.47
C ASP A 237 -0.78 9.22 -25.45
N ARG A 238 -0.27 9.25 -24.22
CA ARG A 238 -0.82 8.42 -23.12
C ARG A 238 -2.22 8.85 -22.69
N PHE A 239 -2.54 10.15 -22.81
CA PHE A 239 -3.90 10.64 -22.58
C PHE A 239 -4.81 10.41 -23.78
N SER A 240 -4.34 10.53 -25.02
CA SER A 240 -5.14 10.53 -26.26
C SER A 240 -5.18 9.18 -26.99
N SER A 241 -4.08 8.43 -27.08
CA SER A 241 -4.06 7.10 -27.73
C SER A 241 -4.91 6.08 -26.98
N GLU A 242 -5.26 6.39 -25.73
CA GLU A 242 -6.16 5.59 -24.94
C GLU A 242 -7.64 5.93 -25.10
N ILE A 243 -8.03 6.87 -25.95
CA ILE A 243 -9.44 6.94 -26.32
C ILE A 243 -9.82 5.67 -27.08
N ASP A 244 -8.95 5.10 -27.90
CA ASP A 244 -9.19 3.79 -28.55
C ASP A 244 -8.74 2.57 -27.71
N LEU A 245 -7.58 2.65 -27.02
CA LEU A 245 -7.15 1.62 -26.06
C LEU A 245 -7.91 1.73 -24.72
N ASN A 246 -8.49 2.88 -24.39
CA ASN A 246 -9.35 3.09 -23.23
C ASN A 246 -10.65 2.28 -23.34
N GLN A 247 -11.23 2.16 -24.51
CA GLN A 247 -12.39 1.28 -24.68
C GLN A 247 -12.02 -0.16 -24.36
N GLN A 248 -10.86 -0.65 -24.79
CA GLN A 248 -10.39 -1.99 -24.43
C GLN A 248 -9.99 -2.11 -22.94
N SER A 249 -9.23 -1.16 -22.39
CA SER A 249 -8.80 -1.21 -20.99
C SER A 249 -9.98 -1.05 -19.99
N ILE A 250 -10.95 -0.19 -20.31
CA ILE A 250 -12.18 -0.04 -19.52
C ILE A 250 -13.06 -1.28 -19.72
N ALA A 251 -13.27 -1.71 -20.96
CA ALA A 251 -14.06 -2.91 -21.25
C ALA A 251 -13.48 -4.17 -20.57
N HIS A 252 -12.13 -4.31 -20.52
CA HIS A 252 -11.51 -5.42 -19.79
C HIS A 252 -11.78 -5.34 -18.28
N ARG A 253 -11.75 -4.16 -17.67
CA ARG A 253 -12.07 -4.01 -16.24
C ARG A 253 -13.53 -4.23 -15.96
N GLU A 254 -14.42 -3.73 -16.81
CA GLU A 254 -15.85 -3.97 -16.70
C GLU A 254 -16.16 -5.46 -16.79
N ALA A 255 -15.56 -6.15 -17.77
CA ALA A 255 -15.69 -7.60 -17.90
C ALA A 255 -15.17 -8.36 -16.67
N LEU A 256 -14.01 -7.96 -16.13
CA LEU A 256 -13.47 -8.52 -14.89
C LEU A 256 -14.36 -8.25 -13.68
N TRP A 257 -14.91 -7.04 -13.57
CA TRP A 257 -15.82 -6.70 -12.47
C TRP A 257 -17.12 -7.47 -12.57
N GLU A 258 -17.70 -7.57 -13.77
CA GLU A 258 -18.92 -8.31 -14.03
C GLU A 258 -18.74 -9.81 -13.71
N ALA A 259 -17.69 -10.45 -14.23
CA ALA A 259 -17.40 -11.86 -13.95
C ALA A 259 -17.12 -12.11 -12.46
N ASN A 260 -16.33 -11.26 -11.79
CA ASN A 260 -16.11 -11.39 -10.35
C ASN A 260 -17.37 -11.13 -9.54
N TRP A 261 -18.29 -10.27 -10.01
CA TRP A 261 -19.57 -10.05 -9.35
C TRP A 261 -20.51 -11.25 -9.48
N GLU A 262 -20.48 -11.96 -10.62
CA GLU A 262 -21.20 -13.24 -10.77
C GLU A 262 -20.65 -14.30 -9.78
N ILE A 263 -19.31 -14.36 -9.61
CA ILE A 263 -18.70 -15.21 -8.58
C ILE A 263 -19.22 -14.85 -7.18
N VAL A 264 -19.29 -13.56 -6.85
CA VAL A 264 -19.81 -13.10 -5.54
C VAL A 264 -21.27 -13.52 -5.35
N LYS A 265 -22.11 -13.42 -6.40
CA LYS A 265 -23.51 -13.86 -6.32
C LYS A 265 -23.64 -15.36 -6.10
N ALA A 266 -22.78 -16.16 -6.73
CA ALA A 266 -22.78 -17.61 -6.60
C ALA A 266 -22.21 -18.08 -5.23
N HIS A 267 -21.21 -17.37 -4.71
CA HIS A 267 -20.48 -17.75 -3.50
C HIS A 267 -20.35 -16.58 -2.50
N PRO A 268 -21.46 -16.02 -1.97
CA PRO A 268 -21.45 -14.73 -1.29
C PRO A 268 -20.69 -14.73 0.06
N TRP A 269 -20.66 -15.84 0.79
CA TRP A 269 -20.21 -15.86 2.18
C TRP A 269 -18.73 -16.13 2.36
N LEU A 270 -18.19 -17.14 1.65
CA LEU A 270 -16.81 -17.63 1.78
C LEU A 270 -16.00 -17.46 0.48
N GLY A 271 -16.62 -16.94 -0.58
CA GLY A 271 -15.98 -16.87 -1.90
C GLY A 271 -15.69 -18.25 -2.47
N ILE A 272 -14.74 -18.32 -3.38
CA ILE A 272 -14.33 -19.58 -4.03
C ILE A 272 -12.90 -20.01 -3.71
N GLY A 273 -12.29 -19.38 -2.72
CA GLY A 273 -10.90 -19.58 -2.31
C GLY A 273 -9.96 -18.51 -2.89
N PRO A 274 -8.87 -18.17 -2.17
CA PRO A 274 -7.89 -17.18 -2.63
C PRO A 274 -7.34 -17.53 -4.02
N TRP A 275 -7.34 -16.55 -4.92
CA TRP A 275 -6.87 -16.65 -6.31
C TRP A 275 -7.68 -17.57 -7.24
N GLN A 276 -8.69 -18.29 -6.76
CA GLN A 276 -9.49 -19.17 -7.63
C GLN A 276 -10.38 -18.38 -8.59
N ASN A 277 -10.79 -17.17 -8.23
CA ASN A 277 -11.50 -16.28 -9.14
C ASN A 277 -10.74 -16.07 -10.45
N VAL A 278 -9.43 -15.87 -10.40
CA VAL A 278 -8.60 -15.70 -11.60
C VAL A 278 -8.64 -16.95 -12.49
N LYS A 279 -8.62 -18.16 -11.90
CA LYS A 279 -8.69 -19.43 -12.65
C LYS A 279 -10.05 -19.70 -13.24
N GLN A 280 -11.11 -19.21 -12.61
CA GLN A 280 -12.50 -19.46 -13.04
C GLN A 280 -13.05 -18.42 -14.02
N LEU A 281 -12.37 -17.28 -14.23
CA LEU A 281 -12.80 -16.24 -15.17
C LEU A 281 -13.19 -16.80 -16.57
N PRO A 282 -12.44 -17.72 -17.20
CA PRO A 282 -12.81 -18.25 -18.51
C PRO A 282 -14.20 -18.89 -18.53
N VAL A 283 -14.57 -19.63 -17.47
CA VAL A 283 -15.87 -20.26 -17.33
C VAL A 283 -16.99 -19.24 -17.28
N TYR A 284 -16.78 -18.14 -16.52
CA TYR A 284 -17.77 -17.05 -16.42
C TYR A 284 -17.89 -16.24 -17.71
N TYR A 285 -16.80 -16.10 -18.46
CA TYR A 285 -16.83 -15.47 -19.80
C TYR A 285 -17.61 -16.31 -20.81
N GLU A 286 -17.42 -17.64 -20.79
CA GLU A 286 -18.18 -18.55 -21.66
C GLU A 286 -19.66 -18.58 -21.32
N GLN A 287 -20.03 -18.51 -20.04
CA GLN A 287 -21.40 -18.49 -19.57
C GLN A 287 -22.13 -17.18 -19.88
N ASN A 288 -21.39 -16.07 -19.89
CA ASN A 288 -21.93 -14.75 -20.16
C ASN A 288 -21.46 -14.26 -21.54
N GLN A 289 -22.24 -14.58 -22.57
CA GLN A 289 -21.95 -14.24 -23.98
C GLN A 289 -21.85 -12.71 -24.25
N SER A 290 -22.30 -11.87 -23.32
CA SER A 290 -22.12 -10.41 -23.40
C SER A 290 -20.70 -9.96 -23.11
N ILE A 291 -19.91 -10.81 -22.44
CA ILE A 291 -18.52 -10.51 -22.08
C ILE A 291 -17.59 -10.98 -23.21
N THR A 292 -17.13 -10.07 -24.04
CA THR A 292 -16.23 -10.36 -25.19
C THR A 292 -14.74 -10.29 -24.78
N SER A 293 -14.37 -10.57 -23.53
CA SER A 293 -13.01 -10.49 -23.03
C SER A 293 -12.38 -11.89 -22.87
N SER A 294 -11.15 -12.03 -23.30
CA SER A 294 -10.29 -13.19 -23.00
C SER A 294 -9.22 -12.86 -21.94
N TYR A 295 -9.28 -11.69 -21.32
CA TYR A 295 -8.29 -11.24 -20.36
C TYR A 295 -8.48 -11.96 -19.03
N ILE A 296 -7.40 -12.61 -18.54
CA ILE A 296 -7.36 -13.32 -17.26
C ILE A 296 -6.48 -12.55 -16.30
N GLY A 297 -7.03 -12.13 -15.18
CA GLY A 297 -6.31 -11.39 -14.16
C GLY A 297 -7.10 -11.20 -12.86
N HIS A 298 -6.53 -10.49 -11.91
CA HIS A 298 -7.25 -10.11 -10.69
C HIS A 298 -8.35 -9.07 -11.00
N ALA A 299 -9.25 -8.83 -10.02
CA ALA A 299 -10.43 -7.98 -10.20
C ALA A 299 -10.15 -6.48 -10.41
N HIS A 300 -8.89 -6.03 -10.38
CA HIS A 300 -8.54 -4.60 -10.38
C HIS A 300 -9.38 -3.74 -9.42
N ASN A 301 -9.73 -4.29 -8.29
CA ASN A 301 -10.36 -3.64 -7.15
C ASN A 301 -10.16 -4.53 -5.92
N ASN A 302 -9.52 -3.99 -4.87
CA ASN A 302 -9.20 -4.77 -3.68
C ASN A 302 -10.43 -5.40 -3.02
N VAL A 303 -11.53 -4.65 -2.90
CA VAL A 303 -12.74 -5.12 -2.20
C VAL A 303 -13.43 -6.22 -3.00
N LEU A 304 -13.58 -6.02 -4.31
CA LEU A 304 -14.19 -7.01 -5.19
C LEU A 304 -13.35 -8.28 -5.25
N GLN A 305 -12.03 -8.16 -5.27
CA GLN A 305 -11.10 -9.29 -5.23
C GLN A 305 -11.26 -10.10 -3.94
N VAL A 306 -11.37 -9.44 -2.77
CA VAL A 306 -11.62 -10.13 -1.49
C VAL A 306 -13.01 -10.79 -1.49
N LEU A 307 -14.04 -10.09 -1.97
CA LEU A 307 -15.40 -10.62 -2.04
C LEU A 307 -15.48 -11.88 -2.91
N ALA A 308 -14.91 -11.85 -4.11
CA ALA A 308 -14.93 -12.99 -5.01
C ALA A 308 -14.11 -14.17 -4.49
N SER A 309 -12.91 -13.88 -3.93
CA SER A 309 -11.98 -14.91 -3.46
C SER A 309 -12.35 -15.51 -2.11
N GLN A 310 -12.79 -14.69 -1.15
CA GLN A 310 -12.88 -15.04 0.28
C GLN A 310 -14.25 -14.72 0.89
N GLY A 311 -15.14 -14.09 0.11
CA GLY A 311 -16.52 -13.81 0.46
C GLY A 311 -16.75 -12.63 1.39
N ALA A 312 -18.02 -12.39 1.72
CA ALA A 312 -18.46 -11.23 2.50
C ALA A 312 -17.90 -11.21 3.92
N PHE A 313 -17.76 -12.38 4.57
CA PHE A 313 -17.20 -12.40 5.92
C PHE A 313 -15.73 -11.89 5.95
N ALA A 314 -14.92 -12.33 5.00
CA ALA A 314 -13.54 -11.83 4.89
C ALA A 314 -13.51 -10.33 4.52
N ALA A 315 -14.40 -9.89 3.62
CA ALA A 315 -14.50 -8.50 3.22
C ALA A 315 -14.87 -7.57 4.38
N VAL A 316 -15.75 -7.99 5.29
CA VAL A 316 -16.08 -7.22 6.51
C VAL A 316 -14.84 -7.04 7.39
N PHE A 317 -14.08 -8.09 7.65
CA PHE A 317 -12.86 -8.00 8.44
C PHE A 317 -11.76 -7.19 7.71
N TYR A 318 -11.65 -7.35 6.38
CA TYR A 318 -10.75 -6.55 5.55
C TYR A 318 -11.03 -5.06 5.68
N LEU A 319 -12.27 -4.66 5.47
CA LEU A 319 -12.68 -3.26 5.60
C LEU A 319 -12.53 -2.75 7.04
N TRP A 320 -12.79 -3.60 8.03
CA TRP A 320 -12.62 -3.25 9.44
C TRP A 320 -11.16 -2.94 9.77
N PHE A 321 -10.21 -3.81 9.42
CA PHE A 321 -8.81 -3.50 9.72
C PHE A 321 -8.27 -2.32 8.90
N CYS A 322 -8.71 -2.13 7.65
CA CYS A 322 -8.37 -0.94 6.86
C CYS A 322 -8.86 0.34 7.55
N ALA A 323 -10.13 0.37 7.94
CA ALA A 323 -10.72 1.52 8.65
C ALA A 323 -10.04 1.76 10.02
N TYR A 324 -9.73 0.68 10.74
CA TYR A 324 -9.04 0.76 12.02
C TYR A 324 -7.66 1.41 11.89
N PHE A 325 -6.83 0.99 10.92
CA PHE A 325 -5.49 1.55 10.76
C PHE A 325 -5.51 2.98 10.24
N LEU A 326 -6.45 3.35 9.38
CA LEU A 326 -6.67 4.74 8.99
C LEU A 326 -7.05 5.60 10.20
N TRP A 327 -8.00 5.13 11.01
CA TRP A 327 -8.44 5.81 12.21
C TRP A 327 -7.31 5.95 13.24
N ALA A 328 -6.54 4.88 13.49
CA ALA A 328 -5.42 4.89 14.42
C ALA A 328 -4.35 5.90 13.98
N ALA A 329 -3.93 5.87 12.72
CA ALA A 329 -2.98 6.83 12.17
C ALA A 329 -3.49 8.27 12.28
N TYR A 330 -4.77 8.51 11.96
CA TYR A 330 -5.39 9.82 12.10
C TYR A 330 -5.41 10.27 13.57
N SER A 331 -5.84 9.43 14.49
CA SER A 331 -5.94 9.74 15.92
C SER A 331 -4.60 10.14 16.51
N ILE A 332 -3.54 9.34 16.25
CA ILE A 332 -2.17 9.65 16.70
C ILE A 332 -1.70 10.97 16.08
N SER A 333 -1.95 11.20 14.79
CA SER A 333 -1.51 12.41 14.08
C SER A 333 -2.14 13.70 14.61
N LYS A 334 -3.23 13.59 15.37
CA LYS A 334 -3.94 14.71 16.00
C LYS A 334 -3.62 14.87 17.48
N SER A 335 -3.02 13.86 18.10
CA SER A 335 -2.72 13.87 19.53
C SER A 335 -1.63 14.89 19.87
N GLU A 336 -1.88 15.67 20.90
CA GLU A 336 -0.91 16.62 21.47
C GLU A 336 0.01 15.94 22.52
N SER A 337 -0.39 14.76 23.01
CA SER A 337 0.34 14.01 24.04
C SER A 337 1.54 13.23 23.50
N VAL A 338 1.71 13.10 22.17
CA VAL A 338 2.83 12.39 21.54
C VAL A 338 3.85 13.35 20.99
N ASP A 339 5.12 12.89 20.95
CA ASP A 339 6.20 13.70 20.36
C ASP A 339 5.99 13.90 18.83
N TYR A 340 6.66 14.91 18.29
CA TYR A 340 6.52 15.32 16.89
C TYR A 340 6.97 14.24 15.90
N LEU A 341 7.95 13.38 16.26
CA LEU A 341 8.37 12.27 15.41
C LEU A 341 7.25 11.23 15.30
N VAL A 342 6.64 10.84 16.41
CA VAL A 342 5.49 9.92 16.45
C VAL A 342 4.32 10.50 15.67
N ARG A 343 4.03 11.79 15.84
CA ARG A 343 2.98 12.50 15.09
C ARG A 343 3.27 12.52 13.59
N GLY A 344 4.52 12.78 13.21
CA GLY A 344 4.98 12.76 11.82
C GLY A 344 4.86 11.37 11.18
N LEU A 345 5.31 10.33 11.88
CA LEU A 345 5.21 8.94 11.43
C LEU A 345 3.74 8.51 11.27
N ALA A 346 2.87 8.90 12.20
CA ALA A 346 1.44 8.63 12.11
C ALA A 346 0.80 9.35 10.90
N LEU A 347 1.17 10.60 10.66
CA LEU A 347 0.68 11.35 9.50
C LEU A 347 1.21 10.75 8.18
N GLY A 348 2.46 10.32 8.15
CA GLY A 348 3.04 9.58 7.04
C GLY A 348 2.31 8.27 6.78
N SER A 349 2.04 7.50 7.84
CA SER A 349 1.23 6.28 7.75
C SER A 349 -0.17 6.57 7.21
N LEU A 350 -0.83 7.63 7.66
CA LEU A 350 -2.16 8.03 7.16
C LEU A 350 -2.14 8.31 5.65
N TYR A 351 -1.19 9.11 5.18
CA TYR A 351 -1.13 9.46 3.75
C TYR A 351 -0.74 8.27 2.87
N SER A 352 0.16 7.40 3.34
CA SER A 352 0.48 6.16 2.63
C SER A 352 -0.72 5.23 2.51
N GLN A 353 -1.49 5.07 3.58
CA GLN A 353 -2.70 4.26 3.59
C GLN A 353 -3.78 4.84 2.68
N LEU A 354 -3.99 6.17 2.71
CA LEU A 354 -4.93 6.83 1.80
C LEU A 354 -4.53 6.60 0.34
N TYR A 355 -3.24 6.74 0.01
CA TYR A 355 -2.73 6.45 -1.32
C TYR A 355 -3.00 5.00 -1.74
N PHE A 356 -2.66 4.04 -0.88
CA PHE A 356 -2.88 2.61 -1.11
C PHE A 356 -4.35 2.28 -1.33
N HIS A 357 -5.25 2.82 -0.51
CA HIS A 357 -6.69 2.53 -0.63
C HIS A 357 -7.31 3.17 -1.88
N LEU A 358 -6.89 4.39 -2.25
CA LEU A 358 -7.32 5.02 -3.50
C LEU A 358 -6.84 4.21 -4.71
N LEU A 359 -5.61 3.74 -4.70
CA LEU A 359 -5.09 2.85 -5.73
C LEU A 359 -5.91 1.55 -5.80
N GLY A 360 -6.29 1.01 -4.64
CA GLY A 360 -7.07 -0.21 -4.49
C GLY A 360 -8.53 -0.13 -4.97
N LEU A 361 -9.02 1.06 -5.32
CA LEU A 361 -10.36 1.21 -5.94
C LEU A 361 -10.37 0.83 -7.42
N VAL A 362 -9.22 0.94 -8.10
CA VAL A 362 -9.09 0.74 -9.55
C VAL A 362 -7.97 -0.22 -9.93
N ASP A 363 -7.32 -0.81 -8.92
CA ASP A 363 -6.32 -1.86 -9.03
C ASP A 363 -6.42 -2.78 -7.80
N SER A 364 -5.62 -3.86 -7.74
CA SER A 364 -5.62 -4.80 -6.61
C SER A 364 -4.25 -4.85 -5.89
N PRO A 365 -3.73 -3.73 -5.36
CA PRO A 365 -2.41 -3.66 -4.75
C PRO A 365 -2.27 -4.55 -3.49
N PHE A 366 -3.37 -4.94 -2.84
CA PHE A 366 -3.35 -5.90 -1.74
C PHE A 366 -3.03 -7.33 -2.21
N PHE A 367 -3.21 -7.62 -3.50
CA PHE A 367 -2.89 -8.91 -4.11
C PHE A 367 -1.53 -8.90 -4.83
N ASP A 368 -0.88 -7.75 -4.95
CA ASP A 368 0.52 -7.62 -5.32
C ASP A 368 1.40 -7.80 -4.07
N GLN A 369 2.19 -8.88 -4.05
CA GLN A 369 3.00 -9.24 -2.88
C GLN A 369 4.00 -8.15 -2.49
N GLU A 370 4.55 -7.44 -3.47
CA GLU A 370 5.56 -6.40 -3.25
C GLU A 370 4.93 -5.16 -2.63
N VAL A 371 3.75 -4.76 -3.11
CA VAL A 371 2.97 -3.63 -2.57
C VAL A 371 2.36 -4.00 -1.21
N LYS A 372 1.86 -5.23 -1.08
CA LYS A 372 1.33 -5.77 0.18
C LYS A 372 2.36 -5.69 1.32
N ASN A 373 3.61 -6.06 1.06
CA ASN A 373 4.65 -6.01 2.08
C ASN A 373 4.87 -4.59 2.63
N MET A 374 4.81 -3.57 1.77
CA MET A 374 4.96 -2.17 2.19
C MET A 374 3.79 -1.69 3.04
N ILE A 375 2.55 -1.98 2.64
CA ILE A 375 1.39 -1.56 3.43
C ILE A 375 1.32 -2.31 4.77
N VAL A 376 1.69 -3.59 4.80
CA VAL A 376 1.77 -4.38 6.04
C VAL A 376 2.79 -3.80 7.02
N PHE A 377 3.95 -3.36 6.53
CA PHE A 377 4.94 -2.62 7.32
C PHE A 377 4.34 -1.33 7.92
N ILE A 378 3.61 -0.55 7.13
CA ILE A 378 2.95 0.70 7.56
C ILE A 378 1.86 0.41 8.60
N TRP A 379 1.04 -0.63 8.42
CA TRP A 379 0.03 -1.04 9.39
C TRP A 379 0.67 -1.50 10.71
N ALA A 380 1.74 -2.29 10.65
CA ALA A 380 2.44 -2.75 11.83
C ALA A 380 3.08 -1.59 12.61
N LEU A 381 3.66 -0.61 11.93
CA LEU A 381 4.15 0.62 12.55
C LEU A 381 3.01 1.39 13.20
N THR A 382 1.89 1.60 12.49
CA THR A 382 0.70 2.29 13.01
C THR A 382 0.17 1.61 14.27
N PHE A 383 0.09 0.28 14.25
CA PHE A 383 -0.33 -0.53 15.38
C PHE A 383 0.58 -0.30 16.60
N ALA A 384 1.89 -0.41 16.43
CA ALA A 384 2.85 -0.23 17.51
C ALA A 384 2.81 1.20 18.11
N LEU A 385 2.69 2.22 17.26
CA LEU A 385 2.56 3.61 17.71
C LEU A 385 1.26 3.82 18.52
N TYR A 386 0.15 3.23 18.07
CA TYR A 386 -1.15 3.32 18.75
C TYR A 386 -1.12 2.62 20.12
N GLN A 387 -0.55 1.41 20.20
CA GLN A 387 -0.40 0.68 21.46
C GLN A 387 0.47 1.46 22.46
N ARG A 388 1.53 2.11 21.99
CA ARG A 388 2.40 2.93 22.84
C ARG A 388 1.67 4.15 23.39
N GLN A 389 0.90 4.87 22.56
CA GLN A 389 0.10 6.00 23.01
C GLN A 389 -0.91 5.59 24.06
N ALA A 390 -1.63 4.48 23.85
CA ALA A 390 -2.62 3.97 24.80
C ALA A 390 -2.01 3.68 26.16
N ARG A 391 -0.79 3.11 26.21
CA ARG A 391 -0.07 2.85 27.49
C ARG A 391 0.33 4.14 28.20
N GLN A 392 0.85 5.12 27.48
CA GLN A 392 1.25 6.42 28.07
C GLN A 392 0.07 7.12 28.74
N LEU A 393 -1.14 7.02 28.17
CA LEU A 393 -2.35 7.60 28.74
C LEU A 393 -2.76 6.87 30.04
N VAL A 394 -2.65 5.55 30.10
CA VAL A 394 -2.95 4.76 31.31
C VAL A 394 -1.98 5.07 32.43
N ASP A 395 -0.68 5.12 32.13
CA ASP A 395 0.37 5.41 33.14
C ASP A 395 0.20 6.83 33.71
N HIS A 396 -0.18 7.80 32.87
CA HIS A 396 -0.45 9.18 33.31
C HIS A 396 -1.66 9.26 34.25
N ASP A 397 -2.74 8.53 33.95
CA ASP A 397 -3.94 8.48 34.79
C ASP A 397 -3.67 7.82 36.16
N GLN A 398 -2.77 6.81 36.21
CA GLN A 398 -2.38 6.15 37.46
C GLN A 398 -1.48 7.03 38.35
N THR A 399 -0.66 7.88 37.74
CA THR A 399 0.21 8.82 38.48
C THR A 399 -0.52 10.08 38.94
N ALA A 400 -1.67 10.39 38.36
CA ALA A 400 -2.51 11.54 38.72
C ALA A 400 -3.55 11.22 39.82
N ARG A 401 -3.70 9.96 40.18
CA ARG A 401 -4.51 9.46 41.31
C ARG A 401 -3.65 9.18 42.55
#